data_c30f2464fe2c91589fb65f4f40c05f2a
#
_entry.id   c30f2464fe2c91589fb65f4f40c05f2a
#
_cell.length_a   1.000
_cell.length_b   1.000
_cell.length_c   1.000
_cell.angle_alpha   90.00
_cell.angle_beta   90.00
_cell.angle_gamma   90.00
#
_symmetry.space_group_name_H-M   'P 1'
#
loop_
_entity.id
_entity.type
_entity.pdbx_description
1 polymer ?
#
loop_
_entity_poly.entity_id
_entity_poly.type
_entity_poly.pdbx_seq_one_letter_code
_entity_poly.pdbx_strand_id
1 'polypeptide(L)'
;MARSEALSFTAGEATLAGTLLLPDGAGPYPWVVLVASWLPRDRHGGWDRTRHATWFAEAPHGDPPGLLARLAEALADRGVASLRYDKRGCGESEGEWPANDLFTLIDDARDALGALRGRPDLDLRRTGIVGHGEGCGIALSVAIGDPAVGALTLVGASARSLRDVLRQGVAERARTGVDREHPVVAAIDRASEELIERAERREVDMALRIGPELVRLRLAGWEQAIHTPPLALATMLHRSVTLVHGERDAWSSPEEGRLLTDALGAAGERPGHELIPGAGHDLAEADDARIGALADDLAARLEPRELPPVLLAIEGSRETG
;
A
#
# COMPACT_ATOMS: atom_id res chain seq x y z
N MET A 1 -0.25 -4.12 -27.19
CA MET A 1 -1.06 -3.42 -26.16
C MET A 1 -1.00 -4.23 -24.87
N ALA A 2 -0.86 -3.56 -23.73
CA ALA A 2 -0.87 -4.23 -22.44
C ALA A 2 -2.11 -5.13 -22.28
N ARG A 3 -1.95 -6.28 -21.61
CA ARG A 3 -3.01 -7.28 -21.42
C ARG A 3 -3.44 -7.32 -19.95
N SER A 4 -4.72 -7.11 -19.71
CA SER A 4 -5.33 -7.19 -18.38
C SER A 4 -5.91 -8.58 -18.16
N GLU A 5 -5.57 -9.21 -17.03
CA GLU A 5 -6.09 -10.49 -16.58
C GLU A 5 -6.78 -10.33 -15.23
N ALA A 6 -8.02 -10.82 -15.10
CA ALA A 6 -8.64 -10.98 -13.80
C ALA A 6 -7.93 -12.12 -13.04
N LEU A 7 -7.58 -11.87 -11.80
CA LEU A 7 -6.89 -12.84 -10.94
C LEU A 7 -7.63 -12.95 -9.61
N SER A 8 -7.82 -14.17 -9.13
CA SER A 8 -8.24 -14.43 -7.75
C SER A 8 -7.21 -15.32 -7.08
N PHE A 9 -6.94 -15.09 -5.81
CA PHE A 9 -6.01 -15.87 -5.03
C PHE A 9 -6.52 -16.08 -3.60
N THR A 10 -6.12 -17.19 -3.00
CA THR A 10 -6.46 -17.50 -1.61
C THR A 10 -5.52 -16.73 -0.67
N ALA A 11 -6.10 -16.07 0.32
CA ALA A 11 -5.41 -15.34 1.36
C ALA A 11 -6.01 -15.77 2.73
N GLY A 12 -5.34 -16.72 3.40
CA GLY A 12 -5.89 -17.39 4.58
C GLY A 12 -7.22 -18.08 4.26
N GLU A 13 -8.31 -17.65 4.91
CA GLU A 13 -9.67 -18.20 4.71
C GLU A 13 -10.50 -17.44 3.66
N ALA A 14 -9.94 -16.38 3.05
CA ALA A 14 -10.66 -15.56 2.08
C ALA A 14 -10.08 -15.68 0.68
N THR A 15 -10.92 -15.44 -0.32
CA THR A 15 -10.51 -15.24 -1.71
C THR A 15 -10.42 -13.75 -2.01
N LEU A 16 -9.26 -13.28 -2.45
CA LEU A 16 -9.06 -11.91 -2.87
C LEU A 16 -9.05 -11.81 -4.39
N ALA A 17 -9.68 -10.75 -4.88
CA ALA A 17 -9.79 -10.46 -6.30
C ALA A 17 -8.82 -9.35 -6.71
N GLY A 18 -8.20 -9.51 -7.87
CA GLY A 18 -7.22 -8.57 -8.38
C GLY A 18 -7.23 -8.47 -9.90
N THR A 19 -6.40 -7.57 -10.38
CA THR A 19 -6.12 -7.39 -11.81
C THR A 19 -4.62 -7.43 -12.00
N LEU A 20 -4.16 -8.40 -12.77
CA LEU A 20 -2.79 -8.47 -13.26
C LEU A 20 -2.74 -7.75 -14.61
N LEU A 21 -1.92 -6.71 -14.70
CA LEU A 21 -1.64 -6.01 -15.96
C LEU A 21 -0.26 -6.43 -16.45
N LEU A 22 -0.22 -7.06 -17.61
CA LEU A 22 0.99 -7.52 -18.27
C LEU A 22 1.37 -6.55 -19.40
N PRO A 23 2.65 -6.21 -19.56
CA PRO A 23 3.13 -5.42 -20.68
C PRO A 23 2.86 -6.08 -22.05
N ASP A 24 3.03 -5.30 -23.11
CA ASP A 24 3.09 -5.84 -24.49
C ASP A 24 4.39 -6.63 -24.71
N GLY A 25 4.33 -7.64 -25.56
CA GLY A 25 5.50 -8.46 -25.93
C GLY A 25 5.55 -9.81 -25.19
N ALA A 26 6.75 -10.36 -25.11
CA ALA A 26 7.02 -11.64 -24.47
C ALA A 26 7.81 -11.43 -23.17
N GLY A 27 7.36 -12.07 -22.07
CA GLY A 27 8.09 -12.10 -20.81
C GLY A 27 9.39 -12.95 -20.88
N PRO A 28 10.03 -13.24 -19.73
CA PRO A 28 9.51 -12.93 -18.40
C PRO A 28 9.69 -11.45 -18.04
N TYR A 29 8.62 -10.85 -17.49
CA TYR A 29 8.62 -9.45 -17.09
C TYR A 29 9.09 -9.24 -15.66
N PRO A 30 9.81 -8.14 -15.33
CA PRO A 30 9.85 -7.63 -13.97
C PRO A 30 8.43 -7.32 -13.51
N TRP A 31 8.17 -7.44 -12.22
CA TRP A 31 6.81 -7.29 -11.73
C TRP A 31 6.73 -6.74 -10.31
N VAL A 32 5.59 -6.17 -10.00
CA VAL A 32 5.30 -5.57 -8.69
C VAL A 32 3.90 -5.90 -8.20
N VAL A 33 3.72 -5.91 -6.88
CA VAL A 33 2.40 -5.88 -6.24
C VAL A 33 2.13 -4.47 -5.73
N LEU A 34 0.93 -3.95 -5.99
CA LEU A 34 0.51 -2.62 -5.57
C LEU A 34 -0.47 -2.77 -4.39
N VAL A 35 -0.11 -2.18 -3.24
CA VAL A 35 -0.86 -2.29 -1.98
C VAL A 35 -1.50 -0.95 -1.66
N ALA A 36 -2.84 -0.95 -1.56
CA ALA A 36 -3.64 0.26 -1.37
C ALA A 36 -3.50 0.86 0.04
N SER A 37 -3.82 2.15 0.14
CA SER A 37 -3.85 2.93 1.37
C SER A 37 -4.95 2.48 2.33
N TRP A 38 -4.98 3.10 3.50
CA TRP A 38 -5.99 2.91 4.52
C TRP A 38 -7.41 3.27 4.03
N LEU A 39 -8.42 2.95 4.83
CA LEU A 39 -9.84 3.02 4.49
C LEU A 39 -10.26 1.98 3.44
N PRO A 40 -11.57 1.80 3.21
CA PRO A 40 -12.06 0.94 2.14
C PRO A 40 -11.66 1.48 0.77
N ARG A 41 -10.65 0.86 0.17
CA ARG A 41 -10.13 1.19 -1.15
C ARG A 41 -10.27 0.01 -2.08
N ASP A 42 -10.67 0.29 -3.32
CA ASP A 42 -10.64 -0.68 -4.39
C ASP A 42 -9.21 -0.90 -4.93
N ARG A 43 -9.05 -1.85 -5.83
CA ARG A 43 -7.78 -2.17 -6.49
C ARG A 43 -7.21 -1.05 -7.35
N HIS A 44 -7.98 -0.02 -7.65
CA HIS A 44 -7.51 1.16 -8.39
C HIS A 44 -6.90 2.23 -7.49
N GLY A 45 -7.11 2.10 -6.17
CA GLY A 45 -6.73 3.10 -5.16
C GLY A 45 -7.81 4.16 -4.94
N GLY A 46 -8.99 3.99 -5.54
CA GLY A 46 -10.17 4.80 -5.31
C GLY A 46 -10.96 4.37 -4.06
N TRP A 47 -12.02 5.11 -3.72
CA TRP A 47 -12.95 4.70 -2.68
C TRP A 47 -13.76 3.47 -3.13
N ASP A 48 -13.89 2.47 -2.28
CA ASP A 48 -14.77 1.33 -2.55
C ASP A 48 -16.25 1.73 -2.41
N ARG A 49 -16.82 2.25 -3.48
CA ARG A 49 -18.23 2.58 -3.56
C ARG A 49 -19.12 1.37 -3.83
N THR A 50 -18.57 0.21 -4.11
CA THR A 50 -19.34 -1.01 -4.35
C THR A 50 -19.93 -1.53 -3.06
N ARG A 51 -19.13 -1.61 -2.00
CA ARG A 51 -19.55 -2.16 -0.69
C ARG A 51 -19.73 -1.12 0.39
N HIS A 52 -19.09 0.05 0.26
CA HIS A 52 -19.06 1.11 1.27
C HIS A 52 -19.61 2.44 0.75
N ALA A 53 -20.59 2.41 -0.19
CA ALA A 53 -21.13 3.59 -0.84
C ALA A 53 -21.62 4.67 0.15
N THR A 54 -22.26 4.26 1.25
CA THR A 54 -22.78 5.18 2.27
C THR A 54 -21.68 5.96 3.00
N TRP A 55 -20.49 5.40 3.10
CA TRP A 55 -19.36 6.04 3.77
C TRP A 55 -18.76 7.17 2.94
N PHE A 56 -18.93 7.10 1.62
CA PHE A 56 -18.34 8.02 0.66
C PHE A 56 -19.38 8.86 -0.10
N ALA A 57 -20.67 8.75 0.26
CA ALA A 57 -21.75 9.42 -0.45
C ALA A 57 -21.59 10.95 -0.50
N GLU A 58 -21.01 11.53 0.56
CA GLU A 58 -20.82 12.97 0.73
C GLU A 58 -19.34 13.38 0.65
N ALA A 59 -18.50 12.57 -0.01
CA ALA A 59 -17.07 12.92 -0.17
C ALA A 59 -16.95 14.20 -1.02
N PRO A 60 -16.53 15.34 -0.45
CA PRO A 60 -16.68 16.65 -1.07
C PRO A 60 -15.76 16.85 -2.29
N HIS A 61 -14.74 16.04 -2.45
CA HIS A 61 -13.74 16.17 -3.52
C HIS A 61 -13.82 15.05 -4.57
N GLY A 62 -14.91 14.28 -4.58
CA GLY A 62 -15.06 13.15 -5.50
C GLY A 62 -14.17 11.95 -5.16
N ASP A 63 -14.01 11.05 -6.12
CA ASP A 63 -13.14 9.90 -5.97
C ASP A 63 -11.69 10.26 -6.22
N PRO A 64 -10.74 9.69 -5.45
CA PRO A 64 -9.33 9.76 -5.81
C PRO A 64 -9.10 9.25 -7.24
N PRO A 65 -8.14 9.79 -7.99
CA PRO A 65 -7.94 9.52 -9.42
C PRO A 65 -7.43 8.10 -9.73
N GLY A 66 -7.51 7.18 -8.78
CA GLY A 66 -7.07 5.82 -9.00
C GLY A 66 -5.55 5.72 -9.18
N LEU A 67 -4.77 6.21 -8.23
CA LEU A 67 -3.31 6.22 -8.26
C LEU A 67 -2.70 4.88 -8.68
N LEU A 68 -3.21 3.76 -8.11
CA LEU A 68 -2.67 2.43 -8.41
C LEU A 68 -2.98 1.99 -9.85
N ALA A 69 -4.12 2.40 -10.41
CA ALA A 69 -4.44 2.13 -11.81
C ALA A 69 -3.50 2.91 -12.74
N ARG A 70 -3.34 4.21 -12.51
CA ARG A 70 -2.45 5.08 -13.30
C ARG A 70 -1.00 4.59 -13.26
N LEU A 71 -0.53 4.20 -12.07
CA LEU A 71 0.83 3.67 -11.93
C LEU A 71 0.98 2.31 -12.62
N ALA A 72 -0.03 1.43 -12.55
CA ALA A 72 0.01 0.14 -13.25
C ALA A 72 0.11 0.31 -14.78
N GLU A 73 -0.65 1.24 -15.35
CA GLU A 73 -0.59 1.57 -16.79
C GLU A 73 0.79 2.12 -17.16
N ALA A 74 1.31 3.07 -16.39
CA ALA A 74 2.63 3.63 -16.63
C ALA A 74 3.76 2.60 -16.50
N LEU A 75 3.62 1.61 -15.59
CA LEU A 75 4.55 0.49 -15.44
C LEU A 75 4.48 -0.47 -16.64
N ALA A 76 3.28 -0.78 -17.12
CA ALA A 76 3.10 -1.65 -18.29
C ALA A 76 3.75 -1.06 -19.55
N ASP A 77 3.66 0.26 -19.75
CA ASP A 77 4.34 0.97 -20.84
C ASP A 77 5.87 0.87 -20.75
N ARG A 78 6.42 0.53 -19.58
CA ARG A 78 7.85 0.34 -19.29
C ARG A 78 8.26 -1.12 -19.18
N GLY A 79 7.41 -2.03 -19.59
CA GLY A 79 7.70 -3.46 -19.57
C GLY A 79 7.67 -4.09 -18.18
N VAL A 80 7.00 -3.46 -17.20
CA VAL A 80 6.82 -4.00 -15.85
C VAL A 80 5.39 -4.47 -15.66
N ALA A 81 5.21 -5.73 -15.29
CA ALA A 81 3.91 -6.27 -14.91
C ALA A 81 3.50 -5.83 -13.50
N SER A 82 2.20 -5.69 -13.26
CA SER A 82 1.72 -5.28 -11.94
C SER A 82 0.44 -5.99 -11.54
N LEU A 83 0.39 -6.46 -10.28
CA LEU A 83 -0.84 -6.92 -9.63
C LEU A 83 -1.35 -5.84 -8.68
N ARG A 84 -2.60 -5.47 -8.84
CA ARG A 84 -3.37 -4.69 -7.87
C ARG A 84 -4.58 -5.49 -7.45
N TYR A 85 -4.90 -5.51 -6.17
CA TYR A 85 -5.99 -6.30 -5.62
C TYR A 85 -6.89 -5.46 -4.71
N ASP A 86 -8.17 -5.83 -4.64
CA ASP A 86 -9.09 -5.27 -3.67
C ASP A 86 -8.70 -5.75 -2.28
N LYS A 87 -8.57 -4.83 -1.34
CA LYS A 87 -8.35 -5.19 0.06
C LYS A 87 -9.47 -6.11 0.55
N ARG A 88 -9.17 -6.95 1.52
CA ARG A 88 -10.15 -7.80 2.18
C ARG A 88 -11.37 -6.99 2.62
N GLY A 89 -12.58 -7.42 2.21
CA GLY A 89 -13.82 -6.72 2.48
C GLY A 89 -14.09 -5.51 1.59
N CYS A 90 -13.32 -5.32 0.51
CA CYS A 90 -13.53 -4.27 -0.49
C CYS A 90 -13.75 -4.88 -1.88
N GLY A 91 -14.40 -4.15 -2.76
CA GLY A 91 -14.64 -4.54 -4.16
C GLY A 91 -15.20 -5.94 -4.29
N GLU A 92 -14.49 -6.79 -5.03
CA GLU A 92 -14.83 -8.19 -5.27
C GLU A 92 -14.15 -9.18 -4.30
N SER A 93 -13.30 -8.69 -3.38
CA SER A 93 -12.63 -9.52 -2.39
C SER A 93 -13.56 -9.93 -1.25
N GLU A 94 -13.43 -11.16 -0.78
CA GLU A 94 -14.17 -11.65 0.38
C GLU A 94 -13.75 -10.97 1.69
N GLY A 95 -14.51 -11.21 2.76
CA GLY A 95 -14.26 -10.71 4.11
C GLY A 95 -15.01 -9.42 4.42
N GLU A 96 -14.65 -8.82 5.55
CA GLU A 96 -15.27 -7.59 6.09
C GLU A 96 -14.17 -6.58 6.41
N TRP A 97 -14.22 -5.39 5.79
CA TRP A 97 -13.16 -4.39 5.98
C TRP A 97 -12.94 -4.02 7.46
N PRO A 98 -13.97 -3.79 8.29
CA PRO A 98 -13.76 -3.41 9.68
C PRO A 98 -13.16 -4.53 10.55
N ALA A 99 -13.19 -5.77 10.07
CA ALA A 99 -12.64 -6.92 10.76
C ALA A 99 -11.13 -7.14 10.47
N ASN A 100 -10.55 -6.38 9.56
CA ASN A 100 -9.14 -6.49 9.22
C ASN A 100 -8.25 -6.00 10.34
N ASP A 101 -7.12 -6.66 10.51
CA ASP A 101 -6.01 -6.17 11.30
C ASP A 101 -4.73 -6.09 10.45
N LEU A 102 -3.71 -5.42 10.97
CA LEU A 102 -2.47 -5.19 10.23
C LEU A 102 -1.78 -6.50 9.81
N PHE A 103 -1.82 -7.53 10.65
CA PHE A 103 -1.18 -8.81 10.34
C PHE A 103 -1.88 -9.53 9.20
N THR A 104 -3.21 -9.54 9.23
CA THR A 104 -4.02 -10.08 8.13
C THR A 104 -3.71 -9.39 6.81
N LEU A 105 -3.58 -8.05 6.82
CA LEU A 105 -3.25 -7.29 5.60
C LEU A 105 -1.81 -7.53 5.11
N ILE A 106 -0.86 -7.77 6.01
CA ILE A 106 0.51 -8.18 5.66
C ILE A 106 0.51 -9.56 5.01
N ASP A 107 -0.26 -10.51 5.57
CA ASP A 107 -0.37 -11.86 5.02
C ASP A 107 -1.09 -11.84 3.66
N ASP A 108 -2.14 -11.04 3.48
CA ASP A 108 -2.79 -10.82 2.18
C ASP A 108 -1.80 -10.35 1.10
N ALA A 109 -0.91 -9.43 1.44
CA ALA A 109 0.12 -8.94 0.51
C ALA A 109 1.19 -10.01 0.21
N ARG A 110 1.54 -10.87 1.17
CA ARG A 110 2.42 -12.04 0.96
C ARG A 110 1.76 -13.07 0.04
N ASP A 111 0.47 -13.34 0.24
CA ASP A 111 -0.30 -14.26 -0.60
C ASP A 111 -0.47 -13.73 -2.02
N ALA A 112 -0.63 -12.41 -2.20
CA ALA A 112 -0.62 -11.77 -3.51
C ALA A 112 0.71 -11.97 -4.25
N LEU A 113 1.85 -11.81 -3.56
CA LEU A 113 3.17 -12.13 -4.11
C LEU A 113 3.27 -13.63 -4.44
N GLY A 114 2.80 -14.49 -3.51
CA GLY A 114 2.79 -15.95 -3.67
C GLY A 114 2.04 -16.42 -4.90
N ALA A 115 0.89 -15.82 -5.19
CA ALA A 115 0.04 -16.13 -6.34
C ALA A 115 0.73 -15.89 -7.69
N LEU A 116 1.72 -15.00 -7.74
CA LEU A 116 2.45 -14.66 -8.96
C LEU A 116 3.76 -15.43 -9.14
N ARG A 117 4.36 -15.92 -8.06
CA ARG A 117 5.70 -16.55 -8.08
C ARG A 117 5.87 -17.73 -9.00
N GLY A 118 4.81 -18.23 -9.50
CA GLY A 118 4.88 -19.38 -10.34
C GLY A 118 4.55 -19.15 -11.79
N ARG A 119 4.39 -17.95 -12.15
CA ARG A 119 4.06 -17.61 -13.52
C ARG A 119 5.32 -17.61 -14.39
N PRO A 120 5.33 -18.34 -15.51
CA PRO A 120 6.50 -18.39 -16.40
C PRO A 120 6.73 -17.07 -17.16
N ASP A 121 5.72 -16.20 -17.22
CA ASP A 121 5.78 -14.89 -17.85
C ASP A 121 6.29 -13.78 -16.91
N LEU A 122 6.64 -14.11 -15.64
CA LEU A 122 7.17 -13.18 -14.65
C LEU A 122 8.56 -13.59 -14.17
N ASP A 123 9.48 -12.61 -14.07
CA ASP A 123 10.84 -12.82 -13.58
C ASP A 123 10.88 -12.67 -12.05
N LEU A 124 10.99 -13.78 -11.33
CA LEU A 124 11.05 -13.81 -9.87
C LEU A 124 12.24 -13.02 -9.29
N ARG A 125 13.32 -12.86 -10.05
CA ARG A 125 14.51 -12.10 -9.62
C ARG A 125 14.33 -10.60 -9.68
N ARG A 126 13.27 -10.14 -10.34
CA ARG A 126 12.95 -8.73 -10.58
C ARG A 126 11.59 -8.39 -9.99
N THR A 127 11.44 -8.64 -8.70
CA THR A 127 10.20 -8.45 -7.94
C THR A 127 10.27 -7.18 -7.10
N GLY A 128 9.20 -6.40 -7.09
CA GLY A 128 9.05 -5.24 -6.23
C GLY A 128 7.68 -5.15 -5.58
N ILE A 129 7.52 -4.16 -4.70
CA ILE A 129 6.25 -3.85 -4.06
C ILE A 129 6.07 -2.34 -3.97
N VAL A 130 4.87 -1.88 -4.25
CA VAL A 130 4.48 -0.48 -4.09
C VAL A 130 3.46 -0.40 -2.97
N GLY A 131 3.73 0.43 -1.97
CA GLY A 131 2.78 0.74 -0.91
C GLY A 131 2.26 2.17 -1.05
N HIS A 132 0.97 2.37 -0.77
CA HIS A 132 0.37 3.68 -0.64
C HIS A 132 -0.19 3.84 0.77
N GLY A 133 0.16 4.92 1.48
CA GLY A 133 -0.31 5.18 2.85
C GLY A 133 -0.04 4.02 3.81
N GLU A 134 -1.08 3.38 4.37
CA GLU A 134 -0.97 2.16 5.18
C GLU A 134 -0.22 1.04 4.44
N GLY A 135 -0.43 0.93 3.13
CA GLY A 135 0.27 -0.04 2.28
C GLY A 135 1.79 0.08 2.34
N CYS A 136 2.35 1.23 2.72
CA CYS A 136 3.78 1.40 2.91
C CYS A 136 4.31 0.58 4.09
N GLY A 137 3.62 0.58 5.22
CA GLY A 137 3.97 -0.24 6.39
C GLY A 137 3.85 -1.73 6.09
N ILE A 138 2.82 -2.11 5.32
CA ILE A 138 2.62 -3.47 4.83
C ILE A 138 3.78 -3.86 3.91
N ALA A 139 4.12 -3.03 2.93
CA ALA A 139 5.21 -3.26 1.98
C ALA A 139 6.58 -3.42 2.68
N LEU A 140 6.89 -2.58 3.66
CA LEU A 140 8.09 -2.70 4.50
C LEU A 140 8.12 -4.03 5.24
N SER A 141 7.02 -4.41 5.89
CA SER A 141 6.91 -5.65 6.66
C SER A 141 7.08 -6.90 5.78
N VAL A 142 6.51 -6.87 4.58
CA VAL A 142 6.66 -7.95 3.60
C VAL A 142 8.10 -8.04 3.11
N ALA A 143 8.71 -6.92 2.71
CA ALA A 143 10.06 -6.91 2.13
C ALA A 143 11.15 -7.32 3.12
N ILE A 144 10.97 -7.09 4.42
CA ILE A 144 11.89 -7.60 5.47
C ILE A 144 11.87 -9.13 5.50
N GLY A 145 10.70 -9.73 5.37
CA GLY A 145 10.52 -11.20 5.44
C GLY A 145 10.71 -11.93 4.11
N ASP A 146 10.77 -11.20 3.00
CA ASP A 146 10.79 -11.78 1.66
C ASP A 146 12.01 -11.33 0.84
N PRO A 147 13.02 -12.20 0.71
CA PRO A 147 14.24 -11.85 -0.01
C PRO A 147 14.06 -11.66 -1.53
N ALA A 148 12.96 -12.11 -2.12
CA ALA A 148 12.68 -11.88 -3.54
C ALA A 148 12.29 -10.42 -3.82
N VAL A 149 11.70 -9.72 -2.86
CA VAL A 149 11.36 -8.31 -3.03
C VAL A 149 12.62 -7.46 -3.04
N GLY A 150 12.98 -6.95 -4.23
CA GLY A 150 14.22 -6.20 -4.47
C GLY A 150 14.06 -4.69 -4.40
N ALA A 151 12.90 -4.18 -4.77
CA ALA A 151 12.64 -2.75 -4.86
C ALA A 151 11.30 -2.38 -4.21
N LEU A 152 11.26 -1.22 -3.56
CA LEU A 152 10.06 -0.65 -2.96
C LEU A 152 9.84 0.78 -3.45
N THR A 153 8.58 1.11 -3.74
CA THR A 153 8.12 2.50 -3.85
C THR A 153 7.06 2.74 -2.80
N LEU A 154 7.28 3.73 -1.94
CA LEU A 154 6.45 4.04 -0.78
C LEU A 154 5.84 5.43 -0.95
N VAL A 155 4.55 5.48 -1.29
CA VAL A 155 3.82 6.73 -1.55
C VAL A 155 3.05 7.15 -0.31
N GLY A 156 3.31 8.35 0.21
CA GLY A 156 2.68 8.85 1.43
C GLY A 156 3.02 8.02 2.66
N ALA A 157 4.28 7.55 2.76
CA ALA A 157 4.74 6.73 3.87
C ALA A 157 4.89 7.53 5.16
N SER A 158 4.44 6.97 6.28
CA SER A 158 4.70 7.53 7.61
C SER A 158 5.96 6.93 8.22
N ALA A 159 6.77 7.75 8.87
CA ALA A 159 7.93 7.32 9.64
C ALA A 159 7.57 6.99 11.08
N ARG A 160 6.63 7.75 11.63
CA ARG A 160 6.22 7.70 13.03
C ARG A 160 5.20 6.60 13.30
N SER A 161 4.95 6.36 14.57
CA SER A 161 3.95 5.40 15.03
C SER A 161 2.54 5.80 14.60
N LEU A 162 1.63 4.83 14.51
CA LEU A 162 0.22 5.11 14.20
C LEU A 162 -0.41 6.11 15.18
N ARG A 163 0.00 6.11 16.46
CA ARG A 163 -0.40 7.13 17.45
C ARG A 163 -0.07 8.54 16.98
N ASP A 164 1.18 8.74 16.56
CA ASP A 164 1.65 10.07 16.18
C ASP A 164 1.02 10.50 14.85
N VAL A 165 0.84 9.56 13.92
CA VAL A 165 0.15 9.80 12.64
C VAL A 165 -1.30 10.25 12.86
N LEU A 166 -2.04 9.57 13.73
CA LEU A 166 -3.42 9.96 14.05
C LEU A 166 -3.48 11.35 14.66
N ARG A 167 -2.67 11.62 15.70
CA ARG A 167 -2.65 12.92 16.37
C ARG A 167 -2.24 14.07 15.47
N GLN A 168 -1.19 13.87 14.68
CA GLN A 168 -0.72 14.90 13.75
C GLN A 168 -1.72 15.10 12.61
N GLY A 169 -2.29 14.02 12.06
CA GLY A 169 -3.31 14.07 11.03
C GLY A 169 -4.54 14.86 11.51
N VAL A 170 -5.04 14.60 12.73
CA VAL A 170 -6.13 15.38 13.33
C VAL A 170 -5.77 16.86 13.39
N ALA A 171 -4.57 17.19 13.92
CA ALA A 171 -4.12 18.58 14.05
C ALA A 171 -3.97 19.27 12.70
N GLU A 172 -3.40 18.59 11.71
CA GLU A 172 -3.18 19.15 10.37
C GLU A 172 -4.50 19.34 9.60
N ARG A 173 -5.40 18.37 9.63
CA ARG A 173 -6.73 18.51 9.03
C ARG A 173 -7.56 19.60 9.72
N ALA A 174 -7.42 19.76 11.05
CA ALA A 174 -8.03 20.87 11.77
C ALA A 174 -7.52 22.23 11.28
N ARG A 175 -6.22 22.32 10.94
CA ARG A 175 -5.57 23.54 10.46
C ARG A 175 -5.88 23.86 9.00
N THR A 176 -5.87 22.83 8.12
CA THR A 176 -6.00 23.01 6.66
C THR A 176 -7.43 22.90 6.16
N GLY A 177 -8.30 22.23 6.91
CA GLY A 177 -9.67 21.90 6.47
C GLY A 177 -9.73 20.73 5.47
N VAL A 178 -8.59 20.16 5.07
CA VAL A 178 -8.54 19.04 4.12
C VAL A 178 -9.25 17.83 4.72
N ASP A 179 -10.12 17.19 3.93
CA ASP A 179 -10.90 15.99 4.28
C ASP A 179 -11.78 16.09 5.52
N ARG A 180 -11.91 17.27 6.14
CA ARG A 180 -12.65 17.46 7.40
C ARG A 180 -14.12 17.10 7.30
N GLU A 181 -14.70 17.30 6.13
CA GLU A 181 -16.12 17.03 5.85
C GLU A 181 -16.37 15.59 5.42
N HIS A 182 -15.31 14.80 5.21
CA HIS A 182 -15.45 13.40 4.85
C HIS A 182 -15.97 12.57 6.04
N PRO A 183 -17.12 11.89 5.96
CA PRO A 183 -17.77 11.24 7.11
C PRO A 183 -16.88 10.25 7.85
N VAL A 184 -16.10 9.44 7.12
CA VAL A 184 -15.18 8.46 7.70
C VAL A 184 -14.01 9.15 8.41
N VAL A 185 -13.40 10.13 7.75
CA VAL A 185 -12.29 10.91 8.33
C VAL A 185 -12.73 11.62 9.59
N ALA A 186 -13.87 12.30 9.55
CA ALA A 186 -14.44 12.98 10.71
C ALA A 186 -14.80 12.01 11.85
N ALA A 187 -15.23 10.79 11.54
CA ALA A 187 -15.49 9.76 12.56
C ALA A 187 -14.21 9.30 13.25
N ILE A 188 -13.16 9.06 12.47
CA ILE A 188 -11.86 8.64 12.99
C ILE A 188 -11.17 9.76 13.76
N ASP A 189 -11.19 10.99 13.27
CA ASP A 189 -10.63 12.13 13.98
C ASP A 189 -11.27 12.32 15.36
N ARG A 190 -12.60 12.15 15.44
CA ARG A 190 -13.31 12.22 16.73
C ARG A 190 -12.98 11.07 17.68
N ALA A 191 -12.67 9.90 17.14
CA ALA A 191 -12.45 8.69 17.91
C ALA A 191 -10.96 8.39 18.15
N SER A 192 -10.03 9.19 17.60
CA SER A 192 -8.60 8.88 17.55
C SER A 192 -7.99 8.60 18.92
N GLU A 193 -8.26 9.42 19.92
CA GLU A 193 -7.73 9.21 21.27
C GLU A 193 -8.33 7.97 21.93
N GLU A 194 -9.66 7.76 21.82
CA GLU A 194 -10.31 6.55 22.34
C GLU A 194 -9.77 5.30 21.65
N LEU A 195 -9.53 5.36 20.34
CA LEU A 195 -8.96 4.28 19.56
C LEU A 195 -7.54 3.94 20.03
N ILE A 196 -6.70 4.95 20.24
CA ILE A 196 -5.34 4.78 20.78
C ILE A 196 -5.41 4.12 22.17
N GLU A 197 -6.20 4.67 23.09
CA GLU A 197 -6.33 4.15 24.45
C GLU A 197 -6.82 2.70 24.49
N ARG A 198 -7.81 2.34 23.66
CA ARG A 198 -8.34 0.98 23.61
C ARG A 198 -7.33 0.00 23.02
N ALA A 199 -6.60 0.39 21.98
CA ALA A 199 -5.54 -0.41 21.39
C ALA A 199 -4.39 -0.64 22.40
N GLU A 200 -3.99 0.38 23.17
CA GLU A 200 -3.00 0.25 24.24
C GLU A 200 -3.44 -0.70 25.36
N ARG A 201 -4.74 -0.76 25.63
CA ARG A 201 -5.32 -1.72 26.59
C ARG A 201 -5.52 -3.11 25.99
N ARG A 202 -5.15 -3.31 24.72
CA ARG A 202 -5.33 -4.58 23.98
C ARG A 202 -6.79 -5.02 23.88
N GLU A 203 -7.70 -4.07 23.80
CA GLU A 203 -9.10 -4.38 23.54
C GLU A 203 -9.23 -4.98 22.13
N VAL A 204 -10.17 -5.91 21.96
CA VAL A 204 -10.30 -6.68 20.71
C VAL A 204 -10.89 -5.83 19.59
N ASP A 205 -11.88 -5.00 19.94
CA ASP A 205 -12.61 -4.19 18.98
C ASP A 205 -13.18 -2.92 19.61
N MET A 206 -13.63 -2.03 18.75
CA MET A 206 -14.26 -0.75 19.11
C MET A 206 -15.44 -0.48 18.18
N ALA A 207 -16.54 0.03 18.73
CA ALA A 207 -17.66 0.52 17.93
C ALA A 207 -17.38 1.94 17.45
N LEU A 208 -17.42 2.16 16.13
CA LEU A 208 -17.22 3.46 15.50
C LEU A 208 -18.49 3.82 14.70
N ARG A 209 -19.01 5.04 14.89
CA ARG A 209 -20.12 5.54 14.08
C ARG A 209 -19.61 6.29 12.87
N ILE A 210 -19.91 5.76 11.68
CA ILE A 210 -19.58 6.37 10.39
C ILE A 210 -20.90 6.73 9.70
N GLY A 211 -21.22 8.00 9.65
CA GLY A 211 -22.53 8.44 9.15
C GLY A 211 -23.67 7.77 9.96
N PRO A 212 -24.65 7.14 9.30
CA PRO A 212 -25.74 6.42 9.96
C PRO A 212 -25.33 5.06 10.53
N GLU A 213 -24.21 4.50 10.12
CA GLU A 213 -23.79 3.14 10.44
C GLU A 213 -22.99 3.06 11.73
N LEU A 214 -23.18 1.96 12.49
CA LEU A 214 -22.34 1.60 13.61
C LEU A 214 -21.45 0.44 13.17
N VAL A 215 -20.16 0.72 13.03
CA VAL A 215 -19.15 -0.22 12.53
C VAL A 215 -18.36 -0.76 13.71
N ARG A 216 -18.13 -2.07 13.74
CA ARG A 216 -17.25 -2.71 14.70
C ARG A 216 -15.86 -2.84 14.13
N LEU A 217 -14.96 -1.92 14.52
CA LEU A 217 -13.58 -1.88 14.08
C LEU A 217 -12.73 -2.83 14.93
N ARG A 218 -12.02 -3.75 14.30
CA ARG A 218 -11.07 -4.64 14.97
C ARG A 218 -9.79 -3.89 15.32
N LEU A 219 -9.34 -4.03 16.58
CA LEU A 219 -8.15 -3.37 17.11
C LEU A 219 -6.91 -4.27 17.15
N ALA A 220 -7.04 -5.55 16.83
CA ALA A 220 -5.91 -6.45 16.76
C ALA A 220 -4.86 -5.94 15.77
N GLY A 221 -3.60 -5.91 16.16
CA GLY A 221 -2.51 -5.33 15.38
C GLY A 221 -2.33 -3.80 15.54
N TRP A 222 -3.34 -3.05 15.96
CA TRP A 222 -3.21 -1.61 16.21
C TRP A 222 -2.23 -1.30 17.33
N GLU A 223 -2.21 -2.13 18.40
CA GLU A 223 -1.24 -1.99 19.49
C GLU A 223 0.19 -2.00 18.96
N GLN A 224 0.51 -2.95 18.08
CA GLN A 224 1.84 -3.01 17.47
C GLN A 224 2.12 -1.79 16.60
N ALA A 225 1.20 -1.38 15.75
CA ALA A 225 1.36 -0.19 14.90
C ALA A 225 1.50 1.11 15.72
N ILE A 226 0.87 1.18 16.89
CA ILE A 226 1.00 2.29 17.84
C ILE A 226 2.41 2.35 18.45
N HIS A 227 3.04 1.20 18.69
CA HIS A 227 4.34 1.11 19.37
C HIS A 227 5.53 0.88 18.42
N THR A 228 5.29 0.37 17.22
CA THR A 228 6.35 0.09 16.26
C THR A 228 6.26 1.06 15.08
N PRO A 229 7.03 2.15 15.09
CA PRO A 229 7.03 3.09 13.98
C PRO A 229 7.63 2.42 12.73
N PRO A 230 7.12 2.70 11.51
CA PRO A 230 7.71 2.25 10.26
C PRO A 230 9.19 2.60 10.11
N LEU A 231 9.63 3.69 10.77
CA LEU A 231 11.04 4.07 10.87
C LEU A 231 11.91 2.94 11.44
N ALA A 232 11.45 2.21 12.44
CA ALA A 232 12.17 1.08 13.01
C ALA A 232 12.28 -0.09 12.02
N LEU A 233 11.22 -0.32 11.24
CA LEU A 233 11.24 -1.34 10.17
C LEU A 233 12.20 -0.93 9.03
N ALA A 234 12.21 0.35 8.67
CA ALA A 234 13.09 0.87 7.61
C ALA A 234 14.58 0.63 7.92
N THR A 235 14.99 0.73 9.20
CA THR A 235 16.39 0.45 9.59
C THR A 235 16.82 -1.01 9.44
N MET A 236 15.87 -1.92 9.30
CA MET A 236 16.12 -3.36 9.09
C MET A 236 16.13 -3.74 7.60
N LEU A 237 15.77 -2.79 6.74
CA LEU A 237 15.59 -3.04 5.32
C LEU A 237 16.87 -2.76 4.54
N HIS A 238 17.36 -3.77 3.80
CA HIS A 238 18.50 -3.67 2.89
C HIS A 238 18.00 -3.84 1.45
N ARG A 239 17.30 -2.84 0.95
CA ARG A 239 16.63 -2.85 -0.37
C ARG A 239 16.67 -1.47 -1.02
N SER A 240 16.49 -1.46 -2.33
CA SER A 240 16.28 -0.22 -3.06
C SER A 240 14.91 0.37 -2.74
N VAL A 241 14.87 1.59 -2.22
CA VAL A 241 13.62 2.26 -1.80
C VAL A 241 13.51 3.63 -2.46
N THR A 242 12.33 3.93 -2.98
CA THR A 242 11.93 5.29 -3.35
C THR A 242 10.76 5.73 -2.47
N LEU A 243 10.90 6.88 -1.86
CA LEU A 243 9.86 7.55 -1.08
C LEU A 243 9.23 8.64 -1.94
N VAL A 244 7.90 8.73 -1.93
CA VAL A 244 7.16 9.73 -2.71
C VAL A 244 6.13 10.39 -1.81
N HIS A 245 6.12 11.72 -1.76
CA HIS A 245 5.14 12.46 -0.96
C HIS A 245 4.53 13.60 -1.78
N GLY A 246 3.24 13.83 -1.56
CA GLY A 246 2.61 15.07 -1.99
C GLY A 246 3.05 16.23 -1.06
N GLU A 247 3.35 17.39 -1.63
CA GLU A 247 3.74 18.58 -0.85
C GLU A 247 2.66 19.01 0.17
N ARG A 248 1.38 18.73 -0.14
CA ARG A 248 0.21 19.05 0.70
C ARG A 248 -0.42 17.83 1.35
N ASP A 249 0.33 16.75 1.48
CA ASP A 249 -0.16 15.54 2.15
C ASP A 249 -0.49 15.85 3.62
N ALA A 250 -1.77 15.82 3.96
CA ALA A 250 -2.28 16.09 5.31
C ALA A 250 -2.37 14.83 6.19
N TRP A 251 -2.10 13.64 5.62
CA TRP A 251 -2.08 12.36 6.34
C TRP A 251 -0.66 11.96 6.72
N SER A 252 0.26 12.11 5.79
CA SER A 252 1.66 11.80 5.97
C SER A 252 2.48 12.94 5.35
N SER A 253 2.93 13.86 6.19
CA SER A 253 3.64 15.05 5.71
C SER A 253 4.97 14.70 5.02
N PRO A 254 5.50 15.55 4.14
CA PRO A 254 6.81 15.35 3.53
C PRO A 254 7.97 15.14 4.52
N GLU A 255 7.82 15.61 5.76
CA GLU A 255 8.76 15.39 6.86
C GLU A 255 8.90 13.90 7.21
N GLU A 256 7.81 13.11 7.09
CA GLU A 256 7.83 11.67 7.29
C GLU A 256 8.77 11.00 6.28
N GLY A 257 8.68 11.41 5.01
CA GLY A 257 9.57 10.94 3.95
C GLY A 257 11.03 11.28 4.21
N ARG A 258 11.32 12.49 4.71
CA ARG A 258 12.67 12.90 5.08
C ARG A 258 13.23 12.03 6.22
N LEU A 259 12.45 11.77 7.27
CA LEU A 259 12.85 10.91 8.38
C LEU A 259 13.17 9.48 7.94
N LEU A 260 12.35 8.91 7.05
CA LEU A 260 12.60 7.58 6.48
C LEU A 260 13.87 7.57 5.60
N THR A 261 14.06 8.63 4.80
CA THR A 261 15.27 8.79 3.96
C THR A 261 16.52 8.81 4.82
N ASP A 262 16.51 9.59 5.90
CA ASP A 262 17.65 9.69 6.82
C ASP A 262 17.94 8.34 7.50
N ALA A 263 16.91 7.60 7.92
CA ALA A 263 17.06 6.29 8.55
C ALA A 263 17.61 5.22 7.60
N LEU A 264 17.09 5.16 6.38
CA LEU A 264 17.59 4.26 5.33
C LEU A 264 19.02 4.60 4.94
N GLY A 265 19.35 5.90 4.83
CA GLY A 265 20.70 6.37 4.58
C GLY A 265 21.68 6.00 5.68
N ALA A 266 21.26 6.09 6.94
CA ALA A 266 22.05 5.67 8.09
C ALA A 266 22.27 4.13 8.13
N ALA A 267 21.36 3.35 7.56
CA ALA A 267 21.50 1.90 7.36
C ALA A 267 22.39 1.53 6.16
N GLY A 268 22.92 2.52 5.43
CA GLY A 268 23.82 2.31 4.29
C GLY A 268 23.12 2.25 2.94
N GLU A 269 21.81 2.46 2.88
CA GLU A 269 21.03 2.50 1.65
C GLU A 269 21.10 3.87 0.96
N ARG A 270 20.71 3.92 -0.31
CA ARG A 270 20.58 5.18 -1.08
C ARG A 270 19.14 5.35 -1.52
N PRO A 271 18.23 5.72 -0.60
CA PRO A 271 16.84 5.91 -0.96
C PRO A 271 16.66 7.10 -1.90
N GLY A 272 15.75 6.96 -2.87
CA GLY A 272 15.18 8.09 -3.56
C GLY A 272 14.14 8.78 -2.67
N HIS A 273 14.02 10.10 -2.76
CA HIS A 273 12.91 10.84 -2.17
C HIS A 273 12.41 11.87 -3.15
N GLU A 274 11.16 11.75 -3.57
CA GLU A 274 10.51 12.66 -4.50
C GLU A 274 9.34 13.37 -3.81
N LEU A 275 9.32 14.68 -3.95
CA LEU A 275 8.24 15.54 -3.49
C LEU A 275 7.44 16.02 -4.70
N ILE A 276 6.14 15.71 -4.73
CA ILE A 276 5.23 16.11 -5.81
C ILE A 276 4.60 17.47 -5.47
N PRO A 277 4.98 18.55 -6.15
CA PRO A 277 4.49 19.89 -5.85
C PRO A 277 2.97 19.99 -5.94
N GLY A 278 2.35 20.59 -4.93
CA GLY A 278 0.92 20.84 -4.91
C GLY A 278 0.04 19.62 -4.71
N ALA A 279 0.59 18.40 -4.70
CA ALA A 279 -0.20 17.18 -4.56
C ALA A 279 -0.52 16.85 -3.10
N GLY A 280 -1.69 16.24 -2.89
CA GLY A 280 -2.11 15.65 -1.63
C GLY A 280 -1.69 14.19 -1.48
N HIS A 281 -2.31 13.47 -0.53
CA HIS A 281 -1.98 12.07 -0.20
C HIS A 281 -2.14 11.09 -1.37
N ASP A 282 -3.19 11.25 -2.16
CA ASP A 282 -3.51 10.37 -3.29
C ASP A 282 -2.84 10.81 -4.62
N LEU A 283 -1.95 11.80 -4.56
CA LEU A 283 -1.27 12.38 -5.74
C LEU A 283 -2.24 12.76 -6.88
N ALA A 284 -3.44 13.23 -6.52
CA ALA A 284 -4.48 13.57 -7.48
C ALA A 284 -4.04 14.65 -8.48
N GLU A 285 -3.20 15.57 -8.04
CA GLU A 285 -2.69 16.70 -8.82
C GLU A 285 -1.44 16.33 -9.63
N ALA A 286 -0.89 15.11 -9.46
CA ALA A 286 0.20 14.63 -10.30
C ALA A 286 -0.31 14.37 -11.73
N ASP A 287 0.32 14.98 -12.72
CA ASP A 287 0.06 14.67 -14.12
C ASP A 287 0.65 13.31 -14.56
N ASP A 288 0.30 12.85 -15.74
CA ASP A 288 0.76 11.56 -16.26
C ASP A 288 2.28 11.52 -16.49
N ALA A 289 2.91 12.67 -16.74
CA ALA A 289 4.37 12.75 -16.87
C ALA A 289 5.06 12.44 -15.53
N ARG A 290 4.52 12.93 -14.42
CA ARG A 290 5.03 12.64 -13.07
C ARG A 290 4.79 11.19 -12.67
N ILE A 291 3.59 10.64 -12.90
CA ILE A 291 3.32 9.22 -12.69
C ILE A 291 4.25 8.36 -13.55
N GLY A 292 4.50 8.79 -14.80
CA GLY A 292 5.47 8.17 -15.68
C GLY A 292 6.89 8.17 -15.11
N ALA A 293 7.35 9.29 -14.55
CA ALA A 293 8.67 9.37 -13.91
C ALA A 293 8.81 8.44 -12.69
N LEU A 294 7.76 8.29 -11.88
CA LEU A 294 7.75 7.31 -10.78
C LEU A 294 7.87 5.87 -11.31
N ALA A 295 7.19 5.57 -12.40
CA ALA A 295 7.28 4.26 -13.04
C ALA A 295 8.65 4.02 -13.67
N ASP A 296 9.33 5.05 -14.23
CA ASP A 296 10.71 4.98 -14.72
C ASP A 296 11.68 4.65 -13.60
N ASP A 297 11.59 5.35 -12.46
CA ASP A 297 12.46 5.09 -11.29
C ASP A 297 12.27 3.66 -10.76
N LEU A 298 11.02 3.22 -10.59
CA LEU A 298 10.75 1.86 -10.11
C LEU A 298 11.25 0.79 -11.10
N ALA A 299 11.00 0.96 -12.39
CA ALA A 299 11.47 0.03 -13.42
C ALA A 299 13.01 -0.09 -13.41
N ALA A 300 13.71 1.04 -13.26
CA ALA A 300 15.18 1.06 -13.17
C ALA A 300 15.72 0.34 -11.92
N ARG A 301 14.95 0.30 -10.82
CA ARG A 301 15.34 -0.37 -9.57
C ARG A 301 15.02 -1.86 -9.53
N LEU A 302 14.22 -2.36 -10.46
CA LEU A 302 13.92 -3.79 -10.59
C LEU A 302 15.06 -4.55 -11.28
N GLU A 303 16.26 -4.48 -10.69
CA GLU A 303 17.43 -5.21 -11.15
C GLU A 303 17.37 -6.70 -10.75
N PRO A 304 17.89 -7.60 -11.59
CA PRO A 304 17.96 -9.02 -11.26
C PRO A 304 18.77 -9.27 -9.98
N ARG A 305 18.23 -10.05 -9.06
CA ARG A 305 18.87 -10.39 -7.78
C ARG A 305 19.23 -11.87 -7.70
N GLU A 306 20.26 -12.17 -6.93
CA GLU A 306 20.50 -13.53 -6.48
C GLU A 306 19.45 -13.91 -5.42
N LEU A 307 18.75 -15.01 -5.67
CA LEU A 307 17.74 -15.53 -4.76
C LEU A 307 18.28 -16.71 -3.95
N PRO A 308 17.84 -16.86 -2.69
CA PRO A 308 18.12 -18.06 -1.91
C PRO A 308 17.71 -19.34 -2.65
N PRO A 309 18.45 -20.46 -2.52
CA PRO A 309 18.16 -21.71 -3.21
C PRO A 309 16.72 -22.22 -3.01
N VAL A 310 16.11 -21.96 -1.85
CA VAL A 310 14.74 -22.37 -1.56
C VAL A 310 13.72 -21.69 -2.49
N LEU A 311 13.96 -20.47 -2.91
CA LEU A 311 13.10 -19.76 -3.85
C LEU A 311 13.33 -20.21 -5.30
N LEU A 312 14.57 -20.55 -5.65
CA LEU A 312 14.93 -21.10 -6.96
C LEU A 312 14.38 -22.51 -7.18
N ALA A 313 14.20 -23.29 -6.12
CA ALA A 313 13.57 -24.61 -6.21
C ALA A 313 12.10 -24.55 -6.66
N ILE A 314 11.42 -23.43 -6.44
CA ILE A 314 10.07 -23.17 -6.93
C ILE A 314 10.05 -22.97 -8.47
N GLU A 315 11.10 -22.37 -9.04
CA GLU A 315 11.27 -22.24 -10.50
C GLU A 315 11.58 -23.59 -11.14
N GLY A 316 12.50 -24.39 -10.58
CA GLY A 316 12.99 -25.64 -11.19
C GLY A 316 12.00 -26.80 -11.14
N SER A 317 11.02 -26.81 -10.25
CA SER A 317 10.00 -27.87 -10.17
C SER A 317 8.96 -27.83 -11.31
N ARG A 318 9.06 -26.90 -12.23
CA ARG A 318 8.09 -26.63 -13.31
C ARG A 318 8.59 -26.89 -14.73
N GLU A 319 9.90 -27.03 -14.91
CA GLU A 319 10.45 -27.49 -16.20
C GLU A 319 10.27 -29.00 -16.42
N THR A 320 9.74 -29.74 -15.44
CA THR A 320 9.62 -31.21 -15.48
C THR A 320 8.17 -31.72 -15.37
N GLY A 321 7.16 -30.86 -15.58
CA GLY A 321 5.74 -31.25 -15.53
C GLY A 321 5.01 -31.09 -16.86
#